data_f962e9ce2b87efb76b8e5a1b37e50109
#
_entry.id   f962e9ce2b87efb76b8e5a1b37e50109
#
_cell.length_a   1.000
_cell.length_b   1.000
_cell.length_c   1.000
_cell.angle_alpha   90.00
_cell.angle_beta   90.00
_cell.angle_gamma   90.00
#
_symmetry.space_group_name_H-M   'P 1'
#
loop_
_entity.id
_entity.type
_entity.pdbx_description
1 polymer ?
#
loop_
_entity_poly.entity_id
_entity_poly.type
_entity_poly.pdbx_seq_one_letter_code
_entity_poly.pdbx_strand_id
1 'polypeptide(L)' 'MNNIDIRKYIISNFKDSSIDDIKNYIEDSISSHEDDPLIGLGVLFELLWNNSNEEEKQNILSNIKKSM' A
#
# COMPACT_ATOMS: atom_id res chain seq x y z
N MET A 1 -16.47 -16.09 -15.60
CA MET A 1 -16.36 -15.23 -14.76
C MET A 1 -15.15 -14.49 -14.80
N ASN A 2 -15.18 -13.49 -14.35
CA ASN A 2 -14.15 -12.69 -14.53
C ASN A 2 -13.22 -12.71 -13.48
N ASN A 3 -12.03 -13.03 -13.75
CA ASN A 3 -11.01 -12.96 -12.79
C ASN A 3 -10.39 -11.63 -12.89
N ILE A 4 -11.00 -10.68 -12.23
CA ILE A 4 -10.39 -9.38 -12.17
C ILE A 4 -9.24 -9.48 -11.21
N ASP A 5 -8.05 -9.20 -11.71
CA ASP A 5 -6.87 -9.17 -10.85
C ASP A 5 -6.83 -7.79 -10.18
N ILE A 6 -7.34 -7.75 -8.97
CA ILE A 6 -7.44 -6.49 -8.22
C ILE A 6 -6.07 -5.86 -8.01
N ARG A 7 -5.06 -6.67 -7.71
CA ARG A 7 -3.70 -6.14 -7.53
C ARG A 7 -3.19 -5.47 -8.77
N LYS A 8 -3.37 -6.12 -9.91
CA LYS A 8 -2.91 -5.59 -11.17
C LYS A 8 -3.63 -4.30 -11.52
N TYR A 9 -4.93 -4.27 -11.28
CA TYR A 9 -5.73 -3.07 -11.52
C TYR A 9 -5.24 -1.89 -10.68
N ILE A 10 -5.03 -2.12 -9.39
CA ILE A 10 -4.58 -1.06 -8.49
C ILE A 10 -3.18 -0.60 -8.86
N ILE A 11 -2.28 -1.52 -9.15
CA ILE A 11 -0.92 -1.16 -9.53
C ILE A 11 -0.93 -0.30 -10.79
N SER A 12 -1.77 -0.67 -11.78
CA SER A 12 -1.81 0.09 -13.01
C SER A 12 -2.32 1.52 -12.80
N ASN A 13 -3.17 1.73 -11.80
CA ASN A 13 -3.66 3.06 -11.49
C ASN A 13 -2.56 3.98 -10.96
N PHE A 14 -1.52 3.42 -10.36
CA PHE A 14 -0.44 4.22 -9.81
C PHE A 14 0.81 4.25 -10.68
N LYS A 15 0.77 3.56 -11.82
CA LYS A 15 1.97 3.40 -12.62
C LYS A 15 2.55 4.73 -13.10
N ASP A 16 1.68 5.67 -13.41
CA ASP A 16 2.12 6.99 -13.88
C ASP A 16 2.03 8.06 -12.80
N SER A 17 1.76 7.68 -11.58
CA SER A 17 1.64 8.63 -10.48
C SER A 17 3.01 9.01 -9.95
N SER A 18 3.12 10.25 -9.47
CA SER A 18 4.34 10.69 -8.81
C SER A 18 4.38 10.14 -7.40
N ILE A 19 5.55 10.25 -6.77
CA ILE A 19 5.70 9.85 -5.37
C ILE A 19 4.74 10.66 -4.50
N ASP A 20 4.60 11.94 -4.77
CA ASP A 20 3.69 12.79 -4.00
C ASP A 20 2.24 12.35 -4.16
N ASP A 21 1.85 11.93 -5.35
CA ASP A 21 0.49 11.43 -5.57
C ASP A 21 0.22 10.19 -4.74
N ILE A 22 1.20 9.29 -4.68
CA ILE A 22 1.05 8.07 -3.88
C ILE A 22 0.96 8.41 -2.40
N LYS A 23 1.79 9.35 -1.94
CA LYS A 23 1.73 9.80 -0.56
C LYS A 23 0.35 10.36 -0.22
N ASN A 24 -0.16 11.22 -1.09
CA ASN A 24 -1.47 11.82 -0.87
C ASN A 24 -2.57 10.77 -0.84
N TYR A 25 -2.48 9.78 -1.71
CA TYR A 25 -3.45 8.68 -1.71
C TYR A 25 -3.44 7.96 -0.37
N ILE A 26 -2.25 7.64 0.13
CA ILE A 26 -2.12 6.92 1.40
C ILE A 26 -2.70 7.77 2.54
N GLU A 27 -2.34 9.04 2.60
CA GLU A 27 -2.80 9.89 3.68
C GLU A 27 -4.30 10.11 3.64
N ASP A 28 -4.86 10.31 2.45
CA ASP A 28 -6.29 10.48 2.31
C ASP A 28 -7.03 9.20 2.69
N SER A 29 -6.49 8.06 2.29
CA SER A 29 -7.11 6.77 2.59
C SER A 29 -7.15 6.51 4.08
N ILE A 30 -6.08 6.85 4.79
CA ILE A 30 -6.03 6.67 6.23
C ILE A 30 -6.98 7.64 6.92
N SER A 31 -7.04 8.88 6.45
CA SER A 31 -7.87 9.89 7.08
C SER A 31 -9.36 9.63 6.91
N SER A 32 -9.74 8.90 5.86
CA SER A 32 -11.16 8.66 5.60
C SER A 32 -11.79 7.74 6.63
N HIS A 33 -10.99 6.90 7.26
CA HIS A 33 -11.48 5.90 8.23
C HIS A 33 -12.52 4.95 7.64
N GLU A 34 -12.51 4.80 6.31
CA GLU A 34 -13.41 3.88 5.64
C GLU A 34 -12.68 2.58 5.32
N ASP A 35 -13.48 1.54 5.05
CA ASP A 35 -12.91 0.24 4.77
C ASP A 35 -12.48 0.06 3.32
N ASP A 36 -13.15 0.77 2.40
CA ASP A 36 -12.88 0.59 0.97
C ASP A 36 -11.42 0.83 0.60
N PRO A 37 -10.76 1.88 1.11
CA PRO A 37 -9.37 2.11 0.74
C PRO A 37 -8.38 1.07 1.25
N LEU A 38 -8.81 0.20 2.17
CA LEU A 38 -7.90 -0.78 2.75
C LEU A 38 -7.34 -1.74 1.71
N ILE A 39 -8.12 -2.04 0.67
CA ILE A 39 -7.64 -2.93 -0.39
C ILE A 39 -6.45 -2.29 -1.10
N GLY A 40 -6.57 -1.01 -1.46
CA GLY A 40 -5.49 -0.30 -2.13
C GLY A 40 -4.27 -0.16 -1.25
N LEU A 41 -4.47 0.18 0.02
CA LEU A 41 -3.37 0.29 0.97
C LEU A 41 -2.66 -1.05 1.13
N GLY A 42 -3.42 -2.15 1.16
CA GLY A 42 -2.84 -3.47 1.28
C GLY A 42 -1.96 -3.83 0.09
N VAL A 43 -2.41 -3.49 -1.12
CA VAL A 43 -1.61 -3.75 -2.31
C VAL A 43 -0.33 -2.93 -2.28
N LEU A 44 -0.41 -1.66 -1.88
CA LEU A 44 0.79 -0.84 -1.77
C LEU A 44 1.75 -1.40 -0.72
N PHE A 45 1.22 -1.90 0.38
CA PHE A 45 2.06 -2.52 1.41
C PHE A 45 2.74 -3.77 0.86
N GLU A 46 2.02 -4.59 0.08
CA GLU A 46 2.62 -5.78 -0.51
C GLU A 46 3.79 -5.42 -1.42
N LEU A 47 3.64 -4.34 -2.19
CA LEU A 47 4.73 -3.90 -3.05
C LEU A 47 5.95 -3.51 -2.23
N LEU A 48 5.74 -2.78 -1.14
CA LEU A 48 6.82 -2.39 -0.26
C LEU A 48 7.50 -3.61 0.34
N TRP A 49 6.72 -4.54 0.86
CA TRP A 49 7.24 -5.73 1.52
C TRP A 49 8.04 -6.59 0.54
N ASN A 50 7.50 -6.80 -0.65
CA ASN A 50 8.16 -7.66 -1.63
C ASN A 50 9.45 -7.06 -2.16
N ASN A 51 9.60 -5.76 -2.08
CA ASN A 51 10.83 -5.09 -2.54
C ASN A 51 11.77 -4.72 -1.41
N SER A 52 11.47 -5.14 -0.18
CA SER A 52 12.30 -4.83 0.98
C SER A 52 13.24 -6.00 1.27
N ASN A 53 14.46 -5.68 1.71
CA ASN A 53 15.37 -6.73 2.16
C ASN A 53 15.06 -7.05 3.63
N GLU A 54 15.83 -7.99 4.23
CA GLU A 54 15.55 -8.43 5.58
C GLU A 54 15.66 -7.31 6.61
N GLU A 55 16.65 -6.46 6.45
CA GLU A 55 16.82 -5.36 7.38
C GLU A 55 15.65 -4.39 7.29
N GLU A 56 15.23 -4.06 6.08
CA GLU A 56 14.10 -3.17 5.87
C GLU A 56 12.82 -3.78 6.44
N LYS A 57 12.63 -5.09 6.26
CA LYS A 57 11.45 -5.77 6.81
C LYS A 57 11.44 -5.69 8.32
N GLN A 58 12.61 -5.85 8.97
CA GLN A 58 12.67 -5.73 10.41
C GLN A 58 12.29 -4.33 10.87
N ASN A 59 12.72 -3.31 10.13
CA ASN A 59 12.35 -1.93 10.45
C ASN A 59 10.85 -1.71 10.28
N ILE A 60 10.27 -2.27 9.22
CA ILE A 60 8.82 -2.18 9.00
C ILE A 60 8.07 -2.82 10.16
N LEU A 61 8.49 -4.02 10.55
CA LEU A 61 7.84 -4.74 11.64
C LEU A 61 7.97 -3.99 12.96
N SER A 62 9.14 -3.43 13.21
CA SER A 62 9.36 -2.65 14.44
C SER A 62 8.45 -1.43 14.47
N ASN A 63 8.31 -0.75 13.34
CA ASN A 63 7.46 0.42 13.27
C ASN A 63 6.00 0.07 13.48
N ILE A 64 5.56 -1.05 12.90
CA ILE A 64 4.20 -1.51 13.11
C ILE A 64 3.97 -1.81 14.58
N LYS A 65 4.91 -2.53 15.18
CA LYS A 65 4.76 -2.93 16.58
C LYS A 65 4.72 -1.72 17.51
N LYS A 66 5.57 -0.74 17.26
CA LYS A 66 5.59 0.46 18.09
C LYS A 66 4.28 1.25 17.99
N SER A 67 3.58 1.12 16.88
CA SER A 67 2.35 1.88 16.64
C SER A 67 1.14 1.29 17.38
N MET A 68 1.29 0.11 17.91
CA MET A 68 0.21 -0.53 18.64
C MET A 68 0.37 -0.31 20.12
#